data_1a5d03c513f6e92f70d84c39b17514c6
#
_entry.id   1a5d03c513f6e92f70d84c39b17514c6
#
_cell.length_a   1.000
_cell.length_b   1.000
_cell.length_c   1.000
_cell.angle_alpha   90.00
_cell.angle_beta   90.00
_cell.angle_gamma   90.00
#
_symmetry.space_group_name_H-M   'P 1'
#
loop_
_entity.id
_entity.type
_entity.pdbx_description
1 polymer ?
#
loop_
_entity_poly.entity_id
_entity_poly.type
_entity_poly.pdbx_seq_one_letter_code
_entity_poly.pdbx_strand_id
1 'polypeptide(L)'
;MSRRISVQNDRPGENRRDHEPPAAIATLGWRYHHLGVPTETPRAGERYLEHVRMYVSGFETSPYGIEWMRFEPDSPVSELVRTVPHIAFEVDDLDSALEGKEVLVEPSFLADGVRVAMIVDDGAPVELLEFRESTAGTEGG
;
A
#
# COMPACT_ATOMS: atom_id res chain seq x y z
N MET A 1 -2.17 -30.89 -12.80
CA MET A 1 -1.86 -30.22 -14.03
C MET A 1 -2.43 -28.83 -14.08
N SER A 2 -1.62 -27.88 -14.42
CA SER A 2 -2.08 -26.52 -14.45
C SER A 2 -2.86 -26.25 -15.71
N ARG A 3 -3.81 -25.37 -15.62
CA ARG A 3 -4.63 -25.01 -16.73
C ARG A 3 -4.51 -23.51 -16.95
N ARG A 4 -4.24 -23.15 -18.17
CA ARG A 4 -4.18 -21.75 -18.53
C ARG A 4 -5.49 -21.32 -19.12
N ILE A 5 -5.94 -20.15 -18.70
CA ILE A 5 -7.12 -19.55 -19.26
C ILE A 5 -6.69 -18.35 -20.05
N SER A 6 -7.00 -18.36 -21.33
CA SER A 6 -6.70 -17.21 -22.18
C SER A 6 -7.89 -16.29 -22.18
N VAL A 7 -7.62 -15.04 -21.90
CA VAL A 7 -8.64 -14.02 -21.93
C VAL A 7 -8.27 -13.07 -23.02
N GLN A 8 -9.15 -12.94 -23.99
CA GLN A 8 -8.94 -11.99 -25.05
C GLN A 8 -9.73 -10.76 -24.78
N ASN A 9 -9.10 -9.65 -24.92
CA ASN A 9 -9.70 -8.38 -24.60
C ASN A 9 -9.66 -7.52 -25.82
N ASP A 10 -10.35 -7.94 -26.83
CA ASP A 10 -10.24 -7.32 -28.13
C ASP A 10 -11.36 -6.40 -28.42
N ARG A 11 -11.75 -5.55 -27.51
CA ARG A 11 -12.84 -4.65 -27.77
C ARG A 11 -12.37 -3.52 -28.66
N PRO A 12 -12.98 -3.35 -29.80
CA PRO A 12 -12.59 -2.29 -30.71
C PRO A 12 -12.79 -0.94 -30.05
N GLY A 13 -11.85 -0.06 -30.20
CA GLY A 13 -11.93 1.27 -29.63
C GLY A 13 -11.52 1.37 -28.20
N GLU A 14 -11.20 0.27 -27.55
CA GLU A 14 -10.70 0.32 -26.22
C GLU A 14 -9.24 0.64 -26.22
N ASN A 15 -8.83 1.58 -25.36
CA ASN A 15 -7.46 2.00 -25.30
C ASN A 15 -6.73 1.27 -24.23
N ARG A 16 -7.00 0.01 -24.07
CA ARG A 16 -6.43 -0.80 -23.06
C ARG A 16 -5.00 -1.14 -23.35
N ARG A 17 -4.14 -1.01 -22.38
CA ARG A 17 -2.74 -1.30 -22.55
C ARG A 17 -2.35 -2.40 -21.59
N ASP A 18 -2.75 -3.60 -21.94
CA ASP A 18 -2.58 -4.74 -21.06
C ASP A 18 -1.13 -5.08 -20.76
N HIS A 19 -0.24 -4.67 -21.65
CA HIS A 19 1.18 -4.96 -21.48
C HIS A 19 1.94 -3.87 -20.77
N GLU A 20 1.27 -2.82 -20.34
CA GLU A 20 1.93 -1.71 -19.64
C GLU A 20 1.56 -1.71 -18.18
N PRO A 21 2.49 -1.32 -17.31
CA PRO A 21 2.13 -1.20 -15.90
C PRO A 21 1.14 -0.05 -15.70
N PRO A 22 0.50 0.00 -14.53
CA PRO A 22 -0.42 1.09 -14.23
C PRO A 22 0.26 2.45 -14.36
N ALA A 23 -0.55 3.48 -14.64
CA ALA A 23 -0.03 4.83 -14.82
C ALA A 23 0.76 5.33 -13.62
N ALA A 24 0.39 4.91 -12.41
CA ALA A 24 1.13 5.31 -11.22
C ALA A 24 2.61 4.91 -11.36
N ILE A 25 2.87 3.76 -11.94
CA ILE A 25 4.23 3.29 -12.13
C ILE A 25 4.82 3.86 -13.41
N ALA A 26 4.09 3.73 -14.52
CA ALA A 26 4.65 4.06 -15.83
C ALA A 26 4.78 5.57 -16.04
N THR A 27 3.88 6.34 -15.49
CA THR A 27 3.82 7.78 -15.73
C THR A 27 4.24 8.60 -14.54
N LEU A 28 3.78 8.23 -13.34
CA LEU A 28 4.07 9.03 -12.16
C LEU A 28 5.36 8.62 -11.46
N GLY A 29 5.93 7.48 -11.83
CA GLY A 29 7.18 7.03 -11.22
C GLY A 29 7.04 6.50 -9.83
N TRP A 30 5.83 6.15 -9.40
CA TRP A 30 5.65 5.54 -8.10
C TRP A 30 6.19 4.11 -8.15
N ARG A 31 6.58 3.60 -6.99
CA ARG A 31 7.18 2.27 -6.92
C ARG A 31 6.35 1.39 -5.99
N TYR A 32 6.03 0.20 -6.43
CA TYR A 32 5.28 -0.74 -5.61
C TYR A 32 6.06 -1.06 -4.34
N HIS A 33 5.39 -1.02 -3.21
CA HIS A 33 6.03 -1.34 -1.93
C HIS A 33 5.45 -2.61 -1.33
N HIS A 34 4.15 -2.68 -1.15
CA HIS A 34 3.56 -3.88 -0.56
C HIS A 34 2.06 -3.94 -0.86
N LEU A 35 1.49 -5.10 -0.56
CA LEU A 35 0.06 -5.31 -0.61
C LEU A 35 -0.40 -5.68 0.80
N GLY A 36 -1.28 -4.89 1.37
CA GLY A 36 -1.82 -5.16 2.70
C GLY A 36 -3.08 -5.98 2.58
N VAL A 37 -3.13 -7.10 3.29
CA VAL A 37 -4.24 -8.04 3.22
C VAL A 37 -4.81 -8.26 4.62
N PRO A 38 -6.05 -7.83 4.87
CA PRO A 38 -6.66 -8.09 6.16
C PRO A 38 -6.90 -9.58 6.37
N THR A 39 -6.72 -10.04 7.59
CA THR A 39 -6.95 -11.42 7.92
C THR A 39 -7.47 -11.52 9.34
N GLU A 40 -8.24 -12.55 9.63
CA GLU A 40 -8.65 -12.84 11.01
C GLU A 40 -7.84 -13.99 11.59
N THR A 41 -6.97 -14.57 10.81
CA THR A 41 -6.20 -15.73 11.22
C THR A 41 -4.87 -15.32 11.82
N PRO A 42 -4.57 -15.70 13.07
CA PRO A 42 -3.25 -15.42 13.62
C PRO A 42 -2.18 -16.11 12.82
N ARG A 43 -1.05 -15.45 12.67
CA ARG A 43 0.07 -15.98 11.89
C ARG A 43 1.33 -15.96 12.73
N ALA A 44 2.25 -16.86 12.42
CA ALA A 44 3.55 -16.84 13.07
C ALA A 44 4.29 -15.56 12.70
N GLY A 45 5.06 -15.03 13.63
CA GLY A 45 5.88 -13.86 13.36
C GLY A 45 5.13 -12.54 13.40
N GLU A 46 3.91 -12.55 13.91
CA GLU A 46 3.17 -11.30 14.02
C GLU A 46 3.88 -10.31 14.93
N ARG A 47 3.83 -9.03 14.56
CA ARG A 47 4.32 -7.95 15.38
C ARG A 47 3.14 -7.04 15.70
N TYR A 48 2.98 -6.73 16.99
CA TYR A 48 1.84 -5.93 17.44
C TYR A 48 2.18 -4.45 17.36
N LEU A 49 1.27 -3.68 16.79
CA LEU A 49 1.40 -2.23 16.71
C LEU A 49 0.35 -1.64 17.64
N GLU A 50 0.82 -1.20 18.81
CA GLU A 50 -0.09 -0.83 19.87
C GLU A 50 -0.92 0.40 19.53
N HIS A 51 -0.32 1.38 18.86
CA HIS A 51 -1.02 2.63 18.57
C HIS A 51 -2.17 2.45 17.60
N VAL A 52 -2.20 1.40 16.82
CA VAL A 52 -3.30 1.10 15.90
C VAL A 52 -3.98 -0.22 16.25
N ARG A 53 -3.56 -0.89 17.33
CA ARG A 53 -4.18 -2.09 17.87
C ARG A 53 -4.35 -3.13 16.78
N MET A 54 -3.23 -3.47 16.13
CA MET A 54 -3.24 -4.46 15.07
C MET A 54 -1.94 -5.24 15.06
N TYR A 55 -2.00 -6.42 14.46
CA TYR A 55 -0.84 -7.27 14.25
C TYR A 55 -0.49 -7.28 12.76
N VAL A 56 0.79 -7.20 12.45
CA VAL A 56 1.24 -7.27 11.06
C VAL A 56 2.25 -8.41 10.93
N SER A 57 2.28 -9.04 9.76
CA SER A 57 3.20 -10.14 9.52
C SER A 57 3.41 -10.33 8.02
N GLY A 58 4.52 -10.92 7.68
CA GLY A 58 4.76 -11.45 6.33
C GLY A 58 5.55 -10.57 5.40
N PHE A 59 5.64 -9.27 5.66
CA PHE A 59 6.27 -8.37 4.69
C PHE A 59 7.72 -8.79 4.43
N GLU A 60 8.46 -9.14 5.47
CA GLU A 60 9.88 -9.46 5.31
C GLU A 60 10.12 -10.81 4.66
N THR A 61 9.12 -11.68 4.66
CA THR A 61 9.32 -13.04 4.15
C THR A 61 8.57 -13.31 2.87
N SER A 62 7.59 -12.49 2.51
CA SER A 62 6.84 -12.71 1.28
C SER A 62 7.64 -12.19 0.09
N PRO A 63 7.92 -13.01 -0.91
CA PRO A 63 8.62 -12.50 -2.10
C PRO A 63 7.76 -11.56 -2.92
N TYR A 64 6.48 -11.43 -2.60
CA TYR A 64 5.57 -10.56 -3.33
C TYR A 64 5.25 -9.29 -2.57
N GLY A 65 5.82 -9.11 -1.38
CA GLY A 65 5.53 -7.93 -0.58
C GLY A 65 4.18 -7.97 0.08
N ILE A 66 3.66 -9.15 0.40
CA ILE A 66 2.36 -9.23 1.06
C ILE A 66 2.54 -9.03 2.54
N GLU A 67 1.76 -8.12 3.11
CA GLU A 67 1.73 -7.88 4.55
C GLU A 67 0.33 -8.20 5.05
N TRP A 68 0.20 -9.19 5.92
CA TRP A 68 -1.09 -9.54 6.51
C TRP A 68 -1.33 -8.68 7.73
N MET A 69 -2.57 -8.22 7.88
CA MET A 69 -2.96 -7.31 8.95
C MET A 69 -4.13 -7.91 9.69
N ARG A 70 -3.97 -8.11 10.99
CA ARG A 70 -5.04 -8.65 11.83
C ARG A 70 -5.37 -7.60 12.89
N PHE A 71 -6.59 -7.10 12.86
CA PHE A 71 -7.00 -5.97 13.68
C PHE A 71 -7.76 -6.44 14.91
N GLU A 72 -7.50 -5.78 16.04
CA GLU A 72 -8.33 -5.98 17.20
C GLU A 72 -9.68 -5.30 16.99
N PRO A 73 -10.73 -5.77 17.69
CA PRO A 73 -12.07 -5.20 17.44
C PRO A 73 -12.16 -3.70 17.69
N ASP A 74 -11.33 -3.17 18.58
CA ASP A 74 -11.35 -1.75 18.89
C ASP A 74 -10.23 -0.97 18.20
N SER A 75 -9.65 -1.52 17.15
CA SER A 75 -8.64 -0.81 16.40
C SER A 75 -9.22 0.49 15.84
N PRO A 76 -8.48 1.61 15.94
CA PRO A 76 -8.98 2.87 15.41
C PRO A 76 -8.80 3.00 13.89
N VAL A 77 -8.25 2.00 13.23
CA VAL A 77 -8.02 2.05 11.80
C VAL A 77 -9.37 2.04 11.08
N SER A 78 -9.47 2.79 10.01
CA SER A 78 -10.69 2.91 9.23
C SER A 78 -11.23 1.56 8.81
N GLU A 79 -12.55 1.42 8.80
CA GLU A 79 -13.16 0.16 8.43
C GLU A 79 -12.77 -0.26 7.02
N LEU A 80 -12.61 0.69 6.13
CA LEU A 80 -12.21 0.35 4.76
C LEU A 80 -10.86 -0.35 4.75
N VAL A 81 -9.90 0.14 5.52
CA VAL A 81 -8.57 -0.47 5.59
C VAL A 81 -8.63 -1.81 6.30
N ARG A 82 -9.52 -1.96 7.26
CA ARG A 82 -9.63 -3.21 8.01
C ARG A 82 -10.31 -4.31 7.22
N THR A 83 -11.01 -3.98 6.14
CA THR A 83 -11.82 -4.98 5.43
C THR A 83 -11.42 -5.15 3.97
N VAL A 84 -10.77 -4.16 3.35
CA VAL A 84 -10.43 -4.22 1.93
C VAL A 84 -8.91 -4.21 1.78
N PRO A 85 -8.33 -5.12 1.02
CA PRO A 85 -6.88 -5.08 0.79
C PRO A 85 -6.46 -3.76 0.18
N HIS A 86 -5.25 -3.32 0.52
CA HIS A 86 -4.73 -2.07 -0.05
C HIS A 86 -3.37 -2.31 -0.70
N ILE A 87 -3.14 -1.62 -1.79
CA ILE A 87 -1.83 -1.60 -2.42
C ILE A 87 -1.08 -0.38 -1.90
N ALA A 88 0.21 -0.52 -1.71
CA ALA A 88 1.03 0.56 -1.20
C ALA A 88 2.14 0.89 -2.16
N PHE A 89 2.34 2.17 -2.40
CA PHE A 89 3.40 2.68 -3.27
C PHE A 89 4.32 3.60 -2.51
N GLU A 90 5.58 3.55 -2.88
CA GLU A 90 6.54 4.55 -2.44
C GLU A 90 6.50 5.72 -3.42
N VAL A 91 6.43 6.94 -2.91
CA VAL A 91 6.41 8.15 -3.72
C VAL A 91 7.55 9.06 -3.27
N ASP A 92 8.01 9.92 -4.18
CA ASP A 92 9.09 10.84 -3.84
C ASP A 92 8.59 12.04 -3.05
N ASP A 93 7.39 12.51 -3.35
CA ASP A 93 6.84 13.70 -2.70
C ASP A 93 5.38 13.42 -2.35
N LEU A 94 5.14 13.16 -1.08
CA LEU A 94 3.81 12.76 -0.64
C LEU A 94 2.79 13.88 -0.85
N ASP A 95 3.16 15.09 -0.56
CA ASP A 95 2.22 16.20 -0.69
C ASP A 95 1.77 16.37 -2.13
N SER A 96 2.70 16.28 -3.07
CA SER A 96 2.34 16.36 -4.48
C SER A 96 1.49 15.17 -4.92
N ALA A 97 1.81 14.00 -4.40
CA ALA A 97 1.07 12.79 -4.78
C ALA A 97 -0.39 12.86 -4.32
N LEU A 98 -0.66 13.63 -3.27
CA LEU A 98 -2.03 13.71 -2.73
C LEU A 98 -2.89 14.73 -3.45
N GLU A 99 -2.31 15.58 -4.28
CA GLU A 99 -3.08 16.65 -4.91
C GLU A 99 -4.17 16.06 -5.79
N GLY A 100 -5.40 16.56 -5.60
CA GLY A 100 -6.53 16.12 -6.39
C GLY A 100 -7.04 14.73 -6.04
N LYS A 101 -6.56 14.13 -4.97
CA LYS A 101 -7.00 12.80 -4.58
C LYS A 101 -7.98 12.86 -3.42
N GLU A 102 -8.78 11.81 -3.32
CA GLU A 102 -9.66 11.66 -2.16
C GLU A 102 -8.84 11.05 -1.03
N VAL A 103 -8.57 11.82 0.02
CA VAL A 103 -7.68 11.39 1.09
C VAL A 103 -8.50 10.69 2.17
N LEU A 104 -8.11 9.46 2.49
CA LEU A 104 -8.74 8.68 3.54
C LEU A 104 -8.03 8.88 4.86
N VAL A 105 -6.70 8.90 4.84
CA VAL A 105 -5.88 9.10 6.03
C VAL A 105 -4.86 10.17 5.71
N GLU A 106 -4.90 11.26 6.48
CA GLU A 106 -3.99 12.37 6.27
C GLU A 106 -2.55 11.99 6.58
N PRO A 107 -1.57 12.67 5.99
CA PRO A 107 -0.17 12.32 6.21
C PRO A 107 0.21 12.36 7.68
N SER A 108 0.96 11.35 8.09
CA SER A 108 1.52 11.29 9.42
C SER A 108 2.83 10.52 9.35
N PHE A 109 3.63 10.63 10.40
CA PHE A 109 4.87 9.89 10.46
C PHE A 109 4.60 8.52 11.06
N LEU A 110 4.93 7.48 10.31
CA LEU A 110 4.84 6.12 10.80
C LEU A 110 6.07 5.80 11.66
N ALA A 111 7.20 6.32 11.25
CA ALA A 111 8.46 6.17 11.97
C ALA A 111 9.34 7.32 11.53
N ASP A 112 10.53 7.44 12.14
CA ASP A 112 11.46 8.48 11.76
C ASP A 112 11.79 8.35 10.29
N GLY A 113 11.55 9.41 9.54
CA GLY A 113 11.85 9.43 8.12
C GLY A 113 10.82 8.75 7.23
N VAL A 114 9.69 8.29 7.80
CA VAL A 114 8.67 7.61 6.99
C VAL A 114 7.33 8.30 7.18
N ARG A 115 6.86 8.98 6.14
CA ARG A 115 5.53 9.59 6.14
C ARG A 115 4.58 8.73 5.33
N VAL A 116 3.36 8.57 5.81
CA VAL A 116 2.37 7.78 5.12
C VAL A 116 1.05 8.54 5.04
N ALA A 117 0.29 8.24 4.02
CA ALA A 117 -1.08 8.71 3.86
C ALA A 117 -1.84 7.64 3.10
N MET A 118 -3.16 7.73 3.12
CA MET A 118 -3.96 6.81 2.32
C MET A 118 -4.97 7.60 1.51
N ILE A 119 -5.15 7.18 0.27
CA ILE A 119 -6.16 7.73 -0.62
C ILE A 119 -7.14 6.64 -0.99
N VAL A 120 -8.24 7.01 -1.61
CA VAL A 120 -9.25 6.07 -2.05
C VAL A 120 -9.44 6.22 -3.55
N ASP A 121 -9.43 5.10 -4.26
CA ASP A 121 -9.72 5.08 -5.67
C ASP A 121 -10.91 4.17 -5.88
N ASP A 122 -12.08 4.77 -6.03
CA ASP A 122 -13.32 4.03 -6.30
C ASP A 122 -13.53 2.92 -5.27
N GLY A 123 -13.39 3.25 -4.01
CA GLY A 123 -13.60 2.31 -2.92
C GLY A 123 -12.40 1.45 -2.58
N ALA A 124 -11.31 1.57 -3.29
CA ALA A 124 -10.11 0.80 -3.00
C ALA A 124 -9.11 1.68 -2.26
N PRO A 125 -8.64 1.28 -1.08
CA PRO A 125 -7.65 2.08 -0.36
C PRO A 125 -6.28 1.88 -0.98
N VAL A 126 -5.54 2.99 -1.09
CA VAL A 126 -4.18 2.99 -1.63
C VAL A 126 -3.30 3.73 -0.64
N GLU A 127 -2.24 3.09 -0.19
CA GLU A 127 -1.33 3.67 0.76
C GLU A 127 -0.16 4.30 0.03
N LEU A 128 0.26 5.49 0.45
CA LEU A 128 1.41 6.17 -0.13
C LEU A 128 2.44 6.38 0.97
N LEU A 129 3.69 6.01 0.67
CA LEU A 129 4.79 6.12 1.62
C LEU A 129 5.87 7.01 1.04
N GLU A 130 6.36 7.90 1.87
CA GLU A 130 7.48 8.75 1.48
C GLU A 130 8.60 8.48 2.46
N PHE A 131 9.72 7.98 1.96
CA PHE A 131 10.88 7.71 2.78
C PHE A 131 11.86 8.87 2.64
N ARG A 132 12.17 9.51 3.77
CA ARG A 132 13.12 10.60 3.79
C ARG A 132 14.32 10.16 4.57
N GLU A 133 15.46 10.64 4.17
CA GLU A 133 16.65 10.37 4.95
C GLU A 133 16.52 11.02 6.30
N SER A 134 16.92 10.29 7.33
CA SER A 134 16.96 10.86 8.66
C SER A 134 17.99 11.96 8.69
N THR A 135 17.68 13.09 9.35
CA THR A 135 18.65 14.13 9.48
C THR A 135 19.88 13.66 10.20
N ALA A 136 19.70 12.72 11.11
CA ALA A 136 20.88 12.20 11.77
C ALA A 136 21.75 11.42 10.83
N GLY A 137 21.19 10.82 9.82
CA GLY A 137 21.99 10.06 8.88
C GLY A 137 22.56 10.86 7.77
N THR A 138 22.11 12.10 7.58
CA THR A 138 22.55 12.83 6.42
C THR A 138 23.68 13.72 6.68
N GLU A 139 24.02 13.90 7.93
CA GLU A 139 25.01 14.85 8.16
C GLU A 139 26.25 14.49 7.60
N GLY A 140 26.54 13.35 7.55
CA GLY A 140 27.77 13.02 6.98
C GLY A 140 27.84 13.46 5.57
N GLY A 141 26.76 13.72 5.07
CA GLY A 141 26.69 14.11 3.68
C GLY A 141 27.46 15.31 3.51
#